data_7747d734e5e810f66275a39320a6ca30
#
_entry.id   7747d734e5e810f66275a39320a6ca30
#
_cell.length_a   1.000
_cell.length_b   1.000
_cell.length_c   1.000
_cell.angle_alpha   90.00
_cell.angle_beta   90.00
_cell.angle_gamma   90.00
#
_symmetry.space_group_name_H-M   'P 1'
#
loop_
_entity.id
_entity.type
_entity.pdbx_description
1 polymer ?
#
loop_
_entity_poly.entity_id
_entity_poly.type
_entity_poly.pdbx_seq_one_letter_code
_entity_poly.pdbx_strand_id
1 'polypeptide(L)'
;PTFTKEVILTVPGGGEGKFKGIFKHKGKTELQEFFASISNPEKPRPDLETVLDILEGWEGVDQKFSKENVEILLENYVGAHIAILNAYSTGYFEAKEKN
;
A
#
# COMPACT_ATOMS: atom_id res chain seq x y z
N PRO A 1 6.52 13.48 -6.61
CA PRO A 1 6.81 13.39 -5.17
C PRO A 1 6.27 12.10 -4.56
N THR A 2 6.97 11.62 -3.55
CA THR A 2 6.62 10.40 -2.83
C THR A 2 6.67 10.66 -1.34
N PHE A 3 6.13 9.74 -0.58
CA PHE A 3 6.33 9.72 0.87
C PHE A 3 6.56 8.28 1.32
N THR A 4 7.20 8.12 2.47
CA THR A 4 7.54 6.82 3.03
C THR A 4 6.74 6.59 4.30
N LYS A 5 6.22 5.39 4.45
CA LYS A 5 5.47 5.02 5.65
C LYS A 5 5.70 3.55 5.96
N GLU A 6 5.84 3.24 7.24
CA GLU A 6 5.98 1.86 7.68
C GLU A 6 4.67 1.09 7.48
N VAL A 7 4.79 -0.10 6.92
CA VAL A 7 3.68 -1.05 6.74
C VAL A 7 3.89 -2.20 7.72
N ILE A 8 2.88 -2.49 8.52
CA ILE A 8 2.95 -3.57 9.52
C ILE A 8 2.09 -4.73 9.03
N LEU A 9 2.71 -5.90 8.89
CA LEU A 9 2.08 -7.10 8.39
C LEU A 9 1.85 -8.09 9.53
N THR A 10 0.72 -8.79 9.50
CA THR A 10 0.48 -9.90 10.40
C THR A 10 1.14 -11.16 9.81
N VAL A 11 2.03 -11.76 10.58
CA VAL A 11 2.77 -12.95 10.14
C VAL A 11 1.98 -14.20 10.56
N PRO A 12 1.80 -15.17 9.65
CA PRO A 12 1.16 -16.44 10.03
C PRO A 12 1.88 -17.09 11.21
N GLY A 13 1.12 -17.54 12.20
CA GLY A 13 1.68 -18.14 13.40
C GLY A 13 1.98 -17.16 14.53
N GLY A 14 1.70 -15.88 14.32
CA GLY A 14 1.89 -14.82 15.32
C GLY A 14 3.12 -13.97 15.04
N GLY A 15 3.14 -12.80 15.64
CA GLY A 15 4.19 -11.82 15.43
C GLY A 15 3.88 -10.86 14.31
N GLU A 16 4.78 -9.90 14.11
CA GLU A 16 4.64 -8.86 13.11
C GLU A 16 5.83 -8.83 12.18
N GLY A 17 5.58 -8.67 10.89
CA GLY A 17 6.58 -8.27 9.92
C GLY A 17 6.38 -6.79 9.60
N LYS A 18 7.41 -6.11 9.15
CA LYS A 18 7.25 -4.71 8.74
C LYS A 18 8.25 -4.35 7.66
N PHE A 19 7.84 -3.39 6.83
CA PHE A 19 8.72 -2.81 5.83
C PHE A 19 8.31 -1.36 5.62
N LYS A 20 9.17 -0.60 4.94
CA LYS A 20 8.84 0.78 4.59
C LYS A 20 8.33 0.82 3.17
N GLY A 21 7.10 1.29 3.00
CA GLY A 21 6.53 1.50 1.67
C GLY A 21 6.88 2.89 1.18
N ILE A 22 7.25 2.98 -0.10
CA ILE A 22 7.46 4.23 -0.81
C ILE A 22 6.23 4.47 -1.66
N PHE A 23 5.46 5.48 -1.30
CA PHE A 23 4.12 5.71 -1.86
C PHE A 23 4.08 6.90 -2.80
N LYS A 24 3.23 6.80 -3.80
CA LYS A 24 2.97 7.88 -4.74
C LYS A 24 2.07 8.92 -4.10
N HIS A 25 2.48 10.18 -4.20
CA HIS A 25 1.59 11.27 -3.81
C HIS A 25 0.54 11.48 -4.90
N LYS A 26 -0.71 11.64 -4.49
CA LYS A 26 -1.81 11.97 -5.41
C LYS A 26 -2.39 13.32 -5.03
N GLY A 27 -2.78 14.11 -6.02
CA GLY A 27 -3.54 15.32 -5.78
C GLY A 27 -4.94 14.97 -5.29
N LYS A 28 -5.67 15.98 -4.84
CA LYS A 28 -7.00 15.79 -4.24
C LYS A 28 -7.96 15.00 -5.15
N THR A 29 -8.04 15.38 -6.42
CA THR A 29 -8.95 14.73 -7.36
C THR A 29 -8.56 13.28 -7.61
N GLU A 30 -7.26 13.03 -7.83
CA GLU A 30 -6.77 11.66 -8.03
C GLU A 30 -6.99 10.79 -6.80
N LEU A 31 -6.81 11.37 -5.61
CA LEU A 31 -7.03 10.64 -4.36
C LEU A 31 -8.50 10.25 -4.20
N GLN A 32 -9.42 11.18 -4.50
CA GLN A 32 -10.85 10.91 -4.45
C GLN A 32 -11.23 9.80 -5.45
N GLU A 33 -10.70 9.88 -6.66
CA GLU A 33 -10.94 8.86 -7.68
C GLU A 33 -10.40 7.49 -7.26
N PHE A 34 -9.22 7.48 -6.63
CA PHE A 34 -8.63 6.24 -6.14
C PHE A 34 -9.53 5.58 -5.10
N PHE A 35 -9.93 6.31 -4.06
CA PHE A 35 -10.79 5.75 -3.02
C PHE A 35 -12.17 5.35 -3.56
N ALA A 36 -12.71 6.11 -4.48
CA ALA A 36 -13.98 5.74 -5.14
C ALA A 36 -13.85 4.43 -5.90
N SER A 37 -12.71 4.22 -6.58
CA SER A 37 -12.48 3.02 -7.39
C SER A 37 -12.43 1.74 -6.56
N ILE A 38 -11.89 1.82 -5.33
CA ILE A 38 -11.79 0.64 -4.46
C ILE A 38 -13.03 0.41 -3.61
N SER A 39 -13.94 1.39 -3.56
CA SER A 39 -15.16 1.32 -2.74
C SER A 39 -16.38 0.86 -3.54
N ASN A 40 -16.23 0.63 -4.84
CA ASN A 40 -17.36 0.27 -5.69
C ASN A 40 -17.59 -1.25 -5.68
N PRO A 41 -18.66 -1.74 -5.02
CA PRO A 41 -18.92 -3.18 -4.92
C PRO A 41 -19.29 -3.82 -6.26
N GLU A 42 -19.71 -3.02 -7.24
CA GLU A 42 -20.09 -3.54 -8.56
C GLU A 42 -18.88 -3.77 -9.46
N LYS A 43 -17.77 -3.12 -9.16
CA LYS A 43 -16.53 -3.25 -9.92
C LYS A 43 -15.34 -3.40 -8.97
N PRO A 44 -15.22 -4.57 -8.33
CA PRO A 44 -14.09 -4.79 -7.42
C PRO A 44 -12.79 -4.80 -8.21
N ARG A 45 -11.77 -4.11 -7.67
CA ARG A 45 -10.44 -4.10 -8.26
C ARG A 45 -9.59 -5.19 -7.63
N PRO A 46 -8.75 -5.87 -8.41
CA PRO A 46 -7.78 -6.81 -7.84
C PRO A 46 -6.85 -6.10 -6.85
N ASP A 47 -6.50 -6.77 -5.77
CA ASP A 47 -5.61 -6.23 -4.75
C ASP A 47 -4.29 -5.74 -5.34
N LEU A 48 -3.71 -6.52 -6.24
CA LEU A 48 -2.44 -6.17 -6.88
C LEU A 48 -2.54 -4.84 -7.63
N GLU A 49 -3.60 -4.66 -8.40
CA GLU A 49 -3.81 -3.42 -9.15
C GLU A 49 -3.94 -2.23 -8.21
N THR A 50 -4.72 -2.37 -7.15
CA THR A 50 -4.92 -1.32 -6.15
C THR A 50 -3.61 -0.94 -5.49
N VAL A 51 -2.83 -1.93 -5.08
CA VAL A 51 -1.54 -1.70 -4.40
C VAL A 51 -0.55 -1.01 -5.34
N LEU A 52 -0.45 -1.46 -6.59
CA LEU A 52 0.49 -0.87 -7.55
C LEU A 52 0.11 0.55 -7.95
N ASP A 53 -1.13 0.94 -7.75
CA ASP A 53 -1.57 2.30 -8.00
C ASP A 53 -1.00 3.31 -6.99
N ILE A 54 -0.63 2.86 -5.81
CA ILE A 54 -0.14 3.73 -4.74
C ILE A 54 1.29 3.43 -4.28
N LEU A 55 1.75 2.20 -4.43
CA LEU A 55 3.07 1.78 -3.97
C LEU A 55 4.04 1.74 -5.15
N GLU A 56 5.17 2.45 -5.05
CA GLU A 56 6.14 2.45 -6.12
C GLU A 56 7.51 1.92 -5.71
N GLY A 57 7.67 1.52 -4.47
CA GLY A 57 8.91 0.95 -3.99
C GLY A 57 8.79 0.50 -2.56
N TRP A 58 9.83 -0.15 -2.06
CA TRP A 58 9.91 -0.56 -0.66
C TRP A 58 11.34 -0.65 -0.17
N GLU A 59 11.49 -0.62 1.16
CA GLU A 59 12.74 -0.86 1.84
C GLU A 59 12.46 -1.86 2.96
N GLY A 60 13.39 -2.75 3.24
CA GLY A 60 13.23 -3.75 4.30
C GLY A 60 12.56 -5.03 3.83
N VAL A 61 12.43 -5.21 2.53
CA VAL A 61 11.99 -6.47 1.90
C VAL A 61 13.20 -7.04 1.17
N ASP A 62 13.48 -8.32 1.38
CA ASP A 62 14.65 -8.96 0.78
C ASP A 62 14.61 -8.99 -0.74
N GLN A 63 13.41 -9.09 -1.32
CA GLN A 63 13.23 -9.14 -2.75
C GLN A 63 13.15 -7.73 -3.34
N LYS A 64 13.65 -7.60 -4.57
CA LYS A 64 13.53 -6.36 -5.32
C LYS A 64 12.05 -6.01 -5.54
N PHE A 65 11.73 -4.72 -5.49
CA PHE A 65 10.39 -4.26 -5.81
C PHE A 65 10.09 -4.53 -7.28
N SER A 66 9.03 -5.30 -7.52
CA SER A 66 8.53 -5.62 -8.85
C SER A 66 7.08 -6.04 -8.73
N LYS A 67 6.35 -6.00 -9.84
CA LYS A 67 4.96 -6.47 -9.86
C LYS A 67 4.86 -7.91 -9.34
N GLU A 68 5.76 -8.78 -9.78
CA GLU A 68 5.79 -10.18 -9.39
C GLU A 68 6.04 -10.34 -7.90
N ASN A 69 6.97 -9.59 -7.35
CA ASN A 69 7.31 -9.69 -5.93
C ASN A 69 6.25 -9.07 -5.03
N VAL A 70 5.55 -8.03 -5.51
CA VAL A 70 4.38 -7.49 -4.79
C VAL A 70 3.27 -8.54 -4.76
N GLU A 71 3.03 -9.21 -5.88
CA GLU A 71 2.02 -10.27 -5.94
C GLU A 71 2.33 -11.40 -4.96
N ILE A 72 3.59 -11.80 -4.88
CA ILE A 72 4.04 -12.84 -3.94
C ILE A 72 3.81 -12.38 -2.49
N LEU A 73 4.11 -11.13 -2.19
CA LEU A 73 3.89 -10.59 -0.85
C LEU A 73 2.40 -10.62 -0.48
N LEU A 74 1.53 -10.21 -1.40
CA LEU A 74 0.09 -10.21 -1.15
C LEU A 74 -0.46 -11.61 -0.97
N GLU A 75 0.11 -12.61 -1.66
CA GLU A 75 -0.30 -14.00 -1.55
C GLU A 75 0.13 -14.59 -0.21
N ASN A 76 1.33 -14.24 0.26
CA ASN A 76 1.90 -14.85 1.48
C ASN A 76 1.41 -14.20 2.78
N TYR A 77 0.91 -12.98 2.74
CA TYR A 77 0.46 -12.27 3.94
C TYR A 77 -0.99 -11.86 3.79
N VAL A 78 -1.88 -12.62 4.38
CA VAL A 78 -3.33 -12.33 4.37
C VAL A 78 -3.56 -10.95 4.98
N GLY A 79 -4.29 -10.12 4.27
CA GLY A 79 -4.57 -8.76 4.74
C GLY A 79 -3.48 -7.75 4.43
N ALA A 80 -2.44 -8.14 3.69
CA ALA A 80 -1.35 -7.22 3.34
C ALA A 80 -1.85 -6.01 2.55
N HIS A 81 -2.81 -6.19 1.65
CA HIS A 81 -3.35 -5.06 0.88
C HIS A 81 -4.03 -4.04 1.79
N ILE A 82 -4.72 -4.49 2.84
CA ILE A 82 -5.36 -3.60 3.82
C ILE A 82 -4.28 -2.84 4.61
N ALA A 83 -3.24 -3.54 5.05
CA ALA A 83 -2.14 -2.90 5.78
C ALA A 83 -1.45 -1.82 4.94
N ILE A 84 -1.26 -2.09 3.65
CA ILE A 84 -0.68 -1.14 2.71
C ILE A 84 -1.59 0.07 2.52
N LEU A 85 -2.90 -0.15 2.35
CA LEU A 85 -3.88 0.94 2.22
C LEU A 85 -3.94 1.79 3.48
N ASN A 86 -3.91 1.17 4.66
CA ASN A 86 -3.91 1.91 5.92
C ASN A 86 -2.65 2.76 6.08
N ALA A 87 -1.50 2.20 5.73
CA ALA A 87 -0.23 2.94 5.77
C ALA A 87 -0.27 4.11 4.78
N TYR A 88 -0.83 3.90 3.60
CA TYR A 88 -0.98 4.96 2.61
C TYR A 88 -1.82 6.11 3.13
N SER A 89 -3.01 5.81 3.67
CA SER A 89 -3.92 6.82 4.18
C SER A 89 -3.29 7.62 5.32
N THR A 90 -2.71 6.93 6.29
CA THR A 90 -2.08 7.56 7.44
C THR A 90 -0.88 8.41 7.01
N GLY A 91 0.00 7.83 6.20
CA GLY A 91 1.20 8.51 5.73
C GLY A 91 0.89 9.71 4.85
N TYR A 92 -0.13 9.61 4.01
CA TYR A 92 -0.55 10.72 3.15
C TYR A 92 -0.93 11.95 3.98
N PHE A 93 -1.76 11.77 5.00
CA PHE A 93 -2.21 12.89 5.83
C PHE A 93 -1.11 13.42 6.72
N GLU A 94 -0.24 12.56 7.25
CA GLU A 94 0.92 13.00 8.01
C GLU A 94 1.85 13.86 7.16
N ALA A 95 2.13 13.43 5.93
CA ALA A 95 3.00 14.17 5.02
C ALA A 95 2.39 15.53 4.67
N LYS A 96 1.07 15.59 4.49
CA LYS A 96 0.37 16.83 4.17
C LYS A 96 0.40 17.81 5.33
N GLU A 97 0.28 17.32 6.57
CA GLU A 97 0.32 18.17 7.76
C GLU A 97 1.69 18.82 7.99
N LYS A 98 2.76 18.17 7.56
CA LYS A 98 4.12 18.68 7.70
C LYS A 98 4.46 19.76 6.69
N ASN A 99 3.67 19.91 5.68
CA ASN A 99 3.85 20.92 4.65
C ASN A 99 2.84 22.05 4.88
#